data_f2c5d8e9b1272b475fb29b9a850d7a09
#
_entry.id   f2c5d8e9b1272b475fb29b9a850d7a09
#
_cell.length_a   1.000
_cell.length_b   1.000
_cell.length_c   1.000
_cell.angle_alpha   90.00
_cell.angle_beta   90.00
_cell.angle_gamma   90.00
#
_symmetry.space_group_name_H-M   'P 1'
#
loop_
_entity.id
_entity.type
_entity.pdbx_description
1 polymer ?
#
loop_
_entity_poly.entity_id
_entity_poly.type
_entity_poly.pdbx_seq_one_letter_code
_entity_poly.pdbx_strand_id
1 'polypeptide(L)'
;MRCLIYARTDEAGWLKDYFPDVDPFLLKIVNKPLLEYILDMVTLLGFNEVRIVSDNSTKEIEHSLGVGSKWGSKISYALARPGDSLKNVYLKNHSFCRDTALLLWDGFFFASYDSKHLVDYFKQDQGFCCGDSKRMIYLAAGENLGNAIVKQSTAPECLEIKNISSIKDYYQLSMDILKAWNRNYVLPGYTNEKDTFLGLNVVYPHSCELHPPIMIGNNCRFQRETWIGPNSIIGNNVIIDENTCVNDSIVYDNTYVGRDLDLDHKIVYKGNLISAQSGECIHILDKVLVSQVELGIVTSYLNRLVQRVFALCLFAIQTMPWLLLYLPFSVVSKELRTERLLSKNMNTRRYTDSRLVAKSWWGRLMIRFSLDKYDLLFRAAFSGELYLVGNRLFVNSVKNRKLIGDLPVYNPGVFSLSESVASHNPGVDSFYELEYIDKISTLLNIKILIATLYGRLFKGLDTDGHN
;
A
#
# COMPACT_ATOMS: atom_id res chain seq x y z
N MET A 1 24.55 -1.07 11.37
CA MET A 1 23.90 -0.02 12.21
C MET A 1 22.42 -0.37 12.37
N ARG A 2 21.84 -0.07 13.52
CA ARG A 2 20.43 -0.38 13.84
C ARG A 2 19.65 0.86 14.20
N CYS A 3 18.35 0.87 13.87
CA CYS A 3 17.44 1.94 14.25
C CYS A 3 16.27 1.39 15.07
N LEU A 4 15.97 2.02 16.20
CA LEU A 4 14.80 1.72 17.02
C LEU A 4 13.86 2.92 16.96
N ILE A 5 12.69 2.71 16.37
CA ILE A 5 11.64 3.73 16.25
C ILE A 5 10.58 3.41 17.31
N TYR A 6 10.46 4.27 18.31
CA TYR A 6 9.36 4.20 19.28
C TYR A 6 8.20 5.05 18.76
N ALA A 7 7.23 4.37 18.13
CA ALA A 7 6.02 4.94 17.58
C ALA A 7 5.00 5.18 18.71
N ARG A 8 5.24 6.22 19.51
CA ARG A 8 4.41 6.64 20.64
C ARG A 8 3.29 7.56 20.16
N THR A 9 2.05 7.25 20.54
CA THR A 9 0.85 7.91 20.00
C THR A 9 0.27 9.01 20.88
N ASP A 10 0.80 9.24 22.08
CA ASP A 10 0.30 10.22 23.06
C ASP A 10 0.29 11.68 22.54
N GLU A 11 1.28 12.07 21.74
CA GLU A 11 1.39 13.41 21.15
C GLU A 11 0.49 13.62 19.91
N ALA A 12 -0.03 12.56 19.38
CA ALA A 12 -0.87 12.57 18.18
C ALA A 12 -2.38 12.54 18.51
N GLY A 13 -2.76 12.85 19.74
CA GLY A 13 -4.16 12.79 20.21
C GLY A 13 -5.13 13.64 19.36
N TRP A 14 -4.66 14.78 18.85
CA TRP A 14 -5.45 15.68 18.01
C TRP A 14 -5.88 15.04 16.66
N LEU A 15 -5.18 14.01 16.18
CA LEU A 15 -5.54 13.32 14.93
C LEU A 15 -6.90 12.65 15.02
N LYS A 16 -7.31 12.16 16.20
CA LYS A 16 -8.59 11.47 16.37
C LYS A 16 -9.80 12.34 16.06
N ASP A 17 -9.65 13.66 16.21
CA ASP A 17 -10.71 14.61 15.92
C ASP A 17 -10.94 14.81 14.41
N TYR A 18 -9.90 14.58 13.61
CA TYR A 18 -9.91 14.81 12.16
C TYR A 18 -9.79 13.52 11.35
N PHE A 19 -8.95 12.59 11.80
CA PHE A 19 -8.59 11.35 11.10
C PHE A 19 -8.73 10.13 12.01
N PRO A 20 -9.95 9.79 12.49
CA PRO A 20 -10.16 8.77 13.52
C PRO A 20 -9.67 7.37 13.15
N ASP A 21 -9.61 7.06 11.85
CA ASP A 21 -9.26 5.74 11.32
C ASP A 21 -7.81 5.65 10.82
N VAL A 22 -6.99 6.67 11.06
CA VAL A 22 -5.61 6.73 10.58
C VAL A 22 -4.66 6.53 11.75
N ASP A 23 -3.76 5.54 11.64
CA ASP A 23 -2.62 5.45 12.56
C ASP A 23 -1.74 6.69 12.42
N PRO A 24 -1.32 7.36 13.51
CA PRO A 24 -0.51 8.57 13.44
C PRO A 24 0.74 8.43 12.57
N PHE A 25 1.43 7.31 12.65
CA PHE A 25 2.66 7.07 11.89
C PHE A 25 2.42 6.73 10.42
N LEU A 26 1.16 6.42 10.07
CA LEU A 26 0.70 6.26 8.68
C LEU A 26 0.01 7.52 8.14
N LEU A 27 -0.03 8.62 8.91
CA LEU A 27 -0.50 9.92 8.42
C LEU A 27 0.27 10.30 7.15
N LYS A 28 -0.45 10.60 6.09
CA LYS A 28 0.15 10.94 4.80
C LYS A 28 0.52 12.41 4.74
N ILE A 29 1.78 12.68 4.47
CA ILE A 29 2.31 14.00 4.18
C ILE A 29 2.70 13.97 2.70
N VAL A 30 2.07 14.80 1.88
CA VAL A 30 2.23 14.78 0.41
C VAL A 30 2.11 13.36 -0.16
N ASN A 31 0.99 12.69 0.13
CA ASN A 31 0.65 11.33 -0.29
C ASN A 31 1.60 10.20 0.17
N LYS A 32 2.55 10.49 1.07
CA LYS A 32 3.49 9.51 1.60
C LYS A 32 3.38 9.42 3.13
N PRO A 33 3.26 8.22 3.71
CA PRO A 33 3.19 8.02 5.16
C PRO A 33 4.40 8.61 5.89
N LEU A 34 4.19 9.19 7.07
CA LEU A 34 5.27 9.74 7.91
C LEU A 34 6.38 8.71 8.15
N LEU A 35 6.01 7.47 8.43
CA LEU A 35 6.97 6.41 8.72
C LEU A 35 7.86 6.07 7.50
N GLU A 36 7.38 6.26 6.28
CA GLU A 36 8.19 6.10 5.07
C GLU A 36 9.27 7.17 4.94
N TYR A 37 9.01 8.42 5.38
CA TYR A 37 10.05 9.45 5.43
C TYR A 37 11.16 9.10 6.44
N ILE A 38 10.76 8.57 7.59
CA ILE A 38 11.71 8.10 8.60
C ILE A 38 12.57 6.97 8.04
N LEU A 39 11.95 6.00 7.37
CA LEU A 39 12.66 4.87 6.76
C LEU A 39 13.60 5.30 5.63
N ASP A 40 13.19 6.26 4.81
CA ASP A 40 14.06 6.82 3.76
C ASP A 40 15.32 7.46 4.35
N MET A 41 15.16 8.27 5.41
CA MET A 41 16.29 8.88 6.12
C MET A 41 17.20 7.82 6.74
N VAL A 42 16.62 6.86 7.43
CA VAL A 42 17.35 5.76 8.09
C VAL A 42 18.13 4.91 7.08
N THR A 43 17.52 4.65 5.92
CA THR A 43 18.17 3.90 4.83
C THR A 43 19.30 4.73 4.19
N LEU A 44 19.07 6.02 3.95
CA LEU A 44 20.09 6.94 3.45
C LEU A 44 21.35 6.97 4.35
N LEU A 45 21.15 6.88 5.66
CA LEU A 45 22.22 6.84 6.67
C LEU A 45 22.87 5.45 6.82
N GLY A 46 22.41 4.44 6.08
CA GLY A 46 23.00 3.10 6.06
C GLY A 46 22.57 2.17 7.20
N PHE A 47 21.43 2.42 7.83
CA PHE A 47 20.85 1.53 8.83
C PHE A 47 20.12 0.39 8.15
N ASN A 48 20.57 -0.85 8.33
CA ASN A 48 20.05 -2.03 7.62
C ASN A 48 19.02 -2.82 8.44
N GLU A 49 18.98 -2.63 9.76
CA GLU A 49 18.01 -3.26 10.66
C GLU A 49 17.23 -2.19 11.40
N VAL A 50 15.91 -2.25 11.26
CA VAL A 50 14.98 -1.30 11.91
C VAL A 50 14.03 -2.08 12.79
N ARG A 51 13.82 -1.59 14.01
CA ARG A 51 12.77 -2.10 14.90
C ARG A 51 11.76 -1.01 15.20
N ILE A 52 10.51 -1.26 14.84
CA ILE A 52 9.40 -0.36 15.14
C ILE A 52 8.68 -0.90 16.37
N VAL A 53 8.61 -0.08 17.40
CA VAL A 53 7.94 -0.41 18.67
C VAL A 53 6.75 0.54 18.82
N SER A 54 5.53 0.02 18.83
CA SER A 54 4.32 0.83 19.01
C SER A 54 3.72 0.61 20.38
N ASP A 55 3.12 1.65 20.95
CA ASP A 55 2.33 1.61 22.20
C ASP A 55 0.85 1.27 21.95
N ASN A 56 0.45 1.14 20.70
CA ASN A 56 -0.90 0.77 20.27
C ASN A 56 -0.85 -0.55 19.46
N SER A 57 -1.29 -0.57 18.24
CA SER A 57 -1.28 -1.74 17.36
C SER A 57 -0.20 -1.63 16.29
N THR A 58 0.52 -2.71 16.02
CA THR A 58 1.49 -2.77 14.91
C THR A 58 0.86 -3.28 13.60
N LYS A 59 -0.38 -3.78 13.63
CA LYS A 59 -0.98 -4.50 12.49
C LYS A 59 -1.08 -3.65 11.23
N GLU A 60 -1.52 -2.40 11.35
CA GLU A 60 -1.65 -1.49 10.21
C GLU A 60 -0.28 -1.08 9.68
N ILE A 61 0.67 -0.83 10.57
CA ILE A 61 2.05 -0.51 10.23
C ILE A 61 2.71 -1.71 9.53
N GLU A 62 2.56 -2.93 10.08
CA GLU A 62 3.05 -4.16 9.46
C GLU A 62 2.44 -4.40 8.09
N HIS A 63 1.14 -4.13 7.94
CA HIS A 63 0.45 -4.25 6.65
C HIS A 63 0.99 -3.25 5.62
N SER A 64 1.27 -2.03 6.03
CA SER A 64 1.76 -0.96 5.16
C SER A 64 3.21 -1.15 4.73
N LEU A 65 4.11 -1.49 5.67
CA LEU A 65 5.56 -1.52 5.43
C LEU A 65 6.10 -2.91 5.13
N GLY A 66 5.39 -3.96 5.54
CA GLY A 66 5.83 -5.36 5.40
C GLY A 66 7.15 -5.64 6.11
N VAL A 67 8.03 -6.38 5.46
CA VAL A 67 9.35 -6.76 6.00
C VAL A 67 10.48 -5.77 5.65
N GLY A 68 10.15 -4.63 5.03
CA GLY A 68 11.13 -3.61 4.68
C GLY A 68 11.84 -3.81 3.35
N SER A 69 11.35 -4.71 2.49
CA SER A 69 11.97 -5.00 1.18
C SER A 69 12.08 -3.77 0.27
N LYS A 70 11.18 -2.82 0.39
CA LYS A 70 11.17 -1.55 -0.36
C LYS A 70 12.44 -0.73 -0.11
N TRP A 71 12.95 -0.75 1.13
CA TRP A 71 14.14 0.01 1.58
C TRP A 71 15.41 -0.83 1.60
N GLY A 72 15.35 -2.12 1.29
CA GLY A 72 16.49 -3.03 1.44
C GLY A 72 16.89 -3.26 2.90
N SER A 73 16.08 -2.82 3.85
CA SER A 73 16.28 -2.96 5.29
C SER A 73 15.41 -4.05 5.87
N LYS A 74 15.87 -4.68 6.95
CA LYS A 74 15.08 -5.67 7.69
C LYS A 74 14.27 -4.97 8.77
N ILE A 75 12.94 -4.92 8.62
CA ILE A 75 12.05 -4.36 9.62
C ILE A 75 11.53 -5.46 10.55
N SER A 76 11.54 -5.19 11.85
CA SER A 76 10.94 -6.02 12.90
C SER A 76 9.99 -5.16 13.74
N TYR A 77 8.94 -5.77 14.27
CA TYR A 77 7.87 -5.09 15.00
C TYR A 77 7.80 -5.60 16.43
N ALA A 78 7.50 -4.71 17.36
CA ALA A 78 7.30 -5.03 18.76
C ALA A 78 6.23 -4.10 19.39
N LEU A 79 5.67 -4.51 20.51
CA LEU A 79 4.71 -3.73 21.27
C LEU A 79 5.34 -3.22 22.57
N ALA A 80 5.09 -1.96 22.88
CA ALA A 80 5.36 -1.36 24.20
C ALA A 80 4.06 -1.30 25.01
N ARG A 81 4.17 -1.06 26.29
CA ARG A 81 3.01 -0.72 27.11
C ARG A 81 2.72 0.79 26.97
N PRO A 82 1.45 1.20 26.93
CA PRO A 82 1.10 2.61 26.97
C PRO A 82 1.78 3.30 28.16
N GLY A 83 2.43 4.43 27.92
CA GLY A 83 3.17 5.19 28.93
C GLY A 83 4.58 4.69 29.25
N ASP A 84 5.10 3.69 28.53
CA ASP A 84 6.51 3.31 28.66
C ASP A 84 7.41 4.49 28.22
N SER A 85 8.44 4.78 29.00
CA SER A 85 9.47 5.76 28.62
C SER A 85 10.43 5.16 27.56
N LEU A 86 11.06 6.02 26.75
CA LEU A 86 12.10 5.59 25.81
C LEU A 86 13.16 4.68 26.47
N LYS A 87 13.56 5.02 27.71
CA LYS A 87 14.50 4.21 28.50
C LYS A 87 13.98 2.80 28.76
N ASN A 88 12.70 2.66 29.09
CA ASN A 88 12.08 1.34 29.30
C ASN A 88 12.00 0.53 28.02
N VAL A 89 11.62 1.19 26.91
CA VAL A 89 11.60 0.55 25.58
C VAL A 89 12.99 0.11 25.15
N TYR A 90 14.01 0.94 25.35
CA TYR A 90 15.40 0.60 25.09
C TYR A 90 15.85 -0.61 25.89
N LEU A 91 15.57 -0.65 27.21
CA LEU A 91 15.96 -1.76 28.09
C LEU A 91 15.24 -3.09 27.69
N LYS A 92 13.95 -3.01 27.35
CA LYS A 92 13.19 -4.18 26.88
C LYS A 92 13.71 -4.73 25.54
N ASN A 93 14.33 -3.88 24.72
CA ASN A 93 14.91 -4.24 23.42
C ASN A 93 16.44 -4.31 23.46
N HIS A 94 17.05 -4.47 24.64
CA HIS A 94 18.50 -4.43 24.80
C HIS A 94 19.27 -5.39 23.88
N SER A 95 18.74 -6.58 23.63
CA SER A 95 19.34 -7.55 22.69
C SER A 95 19.43 -7.04 21.26
N PHE A 96 18.51 -6.18 20.85
CA PHE A 96 18.55 -5.51 19.55
C PHE A 96 19.45 -4.27 19.55
N CYS A 97 19.57 -3.59 20.67
CA CYS A 97 20.21 -2.27 20.76
C CYS A 97 21.73 -2.33 21.03
N ARG A 98 22.26 -3.45 21.52
CA ARG A 98 23.66 -3.51 21.95
C ARG A 98 24.62 -3.86 20.81
N ASP A 99 25.91 -3.52 21.03
CA ASP A 99 27.07 -3.89 20.19
C ASP A 99 27.08 -3.26 18.78
N THR A 100 26.24 -2.24 18.54
CA THR A 100 26.19 -1.54 17.24
C THR A 100 25.87 -0.06 17.43
N ALA A 101 26.22 0.77 16.44
CA ALA A 101 25.72 2.13 16.36
C ALA A 101 24.19 2.11 16.23
N LEU A 102 23.52 2.93 17.05
CA LEU A 102 22.08 2.89 17.23
C LEU A 102 21.44 4.29 17.07
N LEU A 103 20.45 4.40 16.21
CA LEU A 103 19.57 5.56 16.15
C LEU A 103 18.29 5.26 16.92
N LEU A 104 17.93 6.12 17.85
CA LEU A 104 16.70 6.09 18.61
C LEU A 104 15.80 7.22 18.14
N TRP A 105 14.57 6.89 17.81
CA TRP A 105 13.49 7.82 17.44
C TRP A 105 12.36 7.69 18.46
N ASP A 106 11.97 8.79 19.10
CA ASP A 106 10.93 8.79 20.15
C ASP A 106 9.80 9.77 19.85
N GLY A 107 8.64 9.23 19.49
CA GLY A 107 7.40 9.99 19.36
C GLY A 107 7.08 10.46 17.93
N PHE A 108 6.03 11.29 17.86
CA PHE A 108 5.39 11.74 16.63
C PHE A 108 5.90 13.13 16.22
N PHE A 109 6.81 13.17 15.24
CA PHE A 109 7.38 14.39 14.68
C PHE A 109 7.96 14.14 13.29
N PHE A 110 8.28 15.20 12.57
CA PHE A 110 8.96 15.14 11.29
C PHE A 110 10.41 15.64 11.42
N ALA A 111 11.35 14.93 10.80
CA ALA A 111 12.75 15.37 10.71
C ALA A 111 13.01 15.99 9.35
N SER A 112 13.33 17.28 9.34
CA SER A 112 13.80 17.98 8.16
C SER A 112 15.33 17.96 8.13
N TYR A 113 15.93 17.57 7.01
CA TYR A 113 17.37 17.39 6.93
C TYR A 113 17.94 17.75 5.55
N ASP A 114 19.20 18.15 5.53
CA ASP A 114 20.00 18.19 4.31
C ASP A 114 20.73 16.85 4.13
N SER A 115 20.40 16.13 3.07
CA SER A 115 20.85 14.75 2.86
C SER A 115 22.39 14.63 2.77
N LYS A 116 23.07 15.59 2.12
CA LYS A 116 24.54 15.55 1.94
C LYS A 116 25.25 15.79 3.27
N HIS A 117 24.92 16.87 3.94
CA HIS A 117 25.56 17.25 5.19
C HIS A 117 25.27 16.24 6.32
N LEU A 118 24.05 15.66 6.33
CA LEU A 118 23.67 14.66 7.32
C LEU A 118 24.47 13.36 7.15
N VAL A 119 24.63 12.86 5.93
CA VAL A 119 25.45 11.67 5.65
C VAL A 119 26.91 11.89 6.05
N ASP A 120 27.47 13.08 5.74
CA ASP A 120 28.87 13.39 6.09
C ASP A 120 29.06 13.52 7.61
N TYR A 121 28.06 14.03 8.33
CA TYR A 121 28.07 14.06 9.81
C TYR A 121 28.08 12.65 10.41
N PHE A 122 27.22 11.75 9.92
CA PHE A 122 27.16 10.36 10.40
C PHE A 122 28.43 9.56 10.13
N LYS A 123 29.20 9.90 9.09
CA LYS A 123 30.52 9.27 8.83
C LYS A 123 31.54 9.55 9.95
N GLN A 124 31.37 10.63 10.71
CA GLN A 124 32.25 10.98 11.81
C GLN A 124 32.00 10.16 13.08
N ASP A 125 30.92 9.35 13.10
CA ASP A 125 30.49 8.47 14.20
C ASP A 125 30.43 9.18 15.59
N GLN A 126 29.96 10.44 15.57
CA GLN A 126 29.78 11.23 16.79
C GLN A 126 28.35 11.11 17.28
N GLY A 127 28.16 10.64 18.51
CA GLY A 127 26.84 10.58 19.14
C GLY A 127 26.23 11.97 19.34
N PHE A 128 24.93 12.10 19.12
CA PHE A 128 24.19 13.34 19.34
C PHE A 128 22.79 13.10 19.94
N CYS A 129 22.23 14.17 20.45
CA CYS A 129 20.85 14.19 20.96
C CYS A 129 20.14 15.42 20.38
N CYS A 130 19.01 15.20 19.68
CA CYS A 130 18.29 16.24 18.97
C CYS A 130 16.90 16.50 19.58
N GLY A 131 16.51 17.77 19.62
CA GLY A 131 15.22 18.23 20.13
C GLY A 131 15.17 18.47 21.64
N ASP A 132 14.30 19.40 22.07
CA ASP A 132 14.17 19.85 23.48
C ASP A 132 13.84 18.67 24.41
N SER A 133 13.12 17.67 23.92
CA SER A 133 12.71 16.46 24.64
C SER A 133 13.58 15.24 24.34
N LYS A 134 14.74 15.41 23.72
CA LYS A 134 15.62 14.29 23.34
C LYS A 134 14.94 13.25 22.44
N ARG A 135 14.19 13.72 21.46
CA ARG A 135 13.34 12.90 20.60
C ARG A 135 14.12 12.01 19.62
N MET A 136 15.29 12.44 19.21
CA MET A 136 16.17 11.67 18.37
C MET A 136 17.57 11.62 18.99
N ILE A 137 18.06 10.39 19.19
CA ILE A 137 19.35 10.15 19.84
C ILE A 137 20.16 9.19 18.96
N TYR A 138 21.36 9.60 18.58
CA TYR A 138 22.32 8.70 17.95
C TYR A 138 23.39 8.31 18.94
N LEU A 139 23.58 7.01 19.09
CA LEU A 139 24.62 6.39 19.92
C LEU A 139 25.66 5.77 19.02
N ALA A 140 26.89 6.23 19.13
CA ALA A 140 28.02 5.59 18.46
C ALA A 140 28.25 4.16 19.03
N ALA A 141 28.96 3.33 18.29
CA ALA A 141 29.23 1.96 18.72
C ALA A 141 29.96 1.95 20.08
N GLY A 142 29.36 1.25 21.07
CA GLY A 142 29.89 1.15 22.45
C GLY A 142 29.44 2.26 23.41
N GLU A 143 28.68 3.24 22.97
CA GLU A 143 28.07 4.24 23.86
C GLU A 143 26.81 3.68 24.56
N ASN A 144 26.61 4.11 25.80
CA ASN A 144 25.40 3.79 26.57
C ASN A 144 24.43 4.96 26.59
N LEU A 145 23.13 4.66 26.56
CA LEU A 145 22.06 5.66 26.56
C LEU A 145 22.19 6.66 27.73
N GLY A 146 22.62 6.20 28.93
CA GLY A 146 22.82 7.04 30.09
C GLY A 146 23.88 8.14 29.85
N ASN A 147 24.99 7.81 29.23
CA ASN A 147 26.07 8.74 28.94
C ASN A 147 25.72 9.72 27.81
N ALA A 148 24.97 9.28 26.78
CA ALA A 148 24.53 10.14 25.69
C ALA A 148 23.50 11.18 26.15
N ILE A 149 22.62 10.83 27.09
CA ILE A 149 21.66 11.76 27.68
C ILE A 149 22.36 12.84 28.52
N VAL A 150 23.49 12.53 29.14
CA VAL A 150 24.27 13.48 29.97
C VAL A 150 25.18 14.36 29.11
N LYS A 151 25.77 13.82 28.04
CA LYS A 151 26.50 14.59 27.04
C LYS A 151 25.47 15.40 26.23
N GLN A 152 25.35 16.68 26.51
CA GLN A 152 24.61 17.63 25.67
C GLN A 152 25.37 17.85 24.34
N SER A 153 25.51 16.82 23.54
CA SER A 153 26.01 16.97 22.19
C SER A 153 24.91 17.61 21.35
N THR A 154 25.16 18.80 20.85
CA THR A 154 24.24 19.54 19.99
C THR A 154 23.93 18.75 18.72
N ALA A 155 22.67 18.76 18.33
CA ALA A 155 22.24 18.23 17.05
C ALA A 155 23.01 18.89 15.89
N PRO A 156 23.30 18.16 14.81
CA PRO A 156 23.88 18.78 13.62
C PRO A 156 22.94 19.88 13.09
N GLU A 157 23.49 21.02 12.68
CA GLU A 157 22.71 22.14 12.12
C GLU A 157 21.91 21.76 10.87
N CYS A 158 22.30 20.66 10.20
CA CYS A 158 21.62 20.14 9.02
C CYS A 158 20.36 19.30 9.34
N LEU A 159 19.97 19.18 10.62
CA LEU A 159 18.86 18.38 11.07
C LEU A 159 17.96 19.20 11.99
N GLU A 160 16.70 19.37 11.58
CA GLU A 160 15.68 20.11 12.31
C GLU A 160 14.50 19.22 12.64
N ILE A 161 14.03 19.25 13.88
CA ILE A 161 12.82 18.57 14.32
C ILE A 161 11.62 19.50 14.17
N LYS A 162 10.65 19.10 13.36
CA LYS A 162 9.37 19.80 13.21
C LYS A 162 8.26 19.02 13.94
N ASN A 163 7.70 19.65 14.96
CA ASN A 163 6.59 19.09 15.71
C ASN A 163 5.30 19.15 14.88
N ILE A 164 4.47 18.12 14.99
CA ILE A 164 3.16 18.06 14.34
C ILE A 164 2.11 17.97 15.45
N SER A 165 1.81 19.09 16.08
CA SER A 165 0.96 19.16 17.27
C SER A 165 -0.48 19.61 16.96
N SER A 166 -0.74 20.03 15.73
CA SER A 166 -2.05 20.50 15.29
C SER A 166 -2.31 20.24 13.81
N ILE A 167 -3.57 20.37 13.39
CA ILE A 167 -3.96 20.29 11.97
C ILE A 167 -3.27 21.40 11.16
N LYS A 168 -3.03 22.56 11.76
CA LYS A 168 -2.31 23.66 11.14
C LYS A 168 -0.84 23.32 10.89
N ASP A 169 -0.15 22.71 11.87
CA ASP A 169 1.25 22.28 11.69
C ASP A 169 1.35 21.20 10.62
N TYR A 170 0.42 20.26 10.60
CA TYR A 170 0.32 19.22 9.56
C TYR A 170 0.13 19.83 8.17
N TYR A 171 -0.81 20.78 8.02
CA TYR A 171 -1.05 21.45 6.75
C TYR A 171 0.18 22.23 6.29
N GLN A 172 0.75 23.07 7.17
CA GLN A 172 1.94 23.87 6.85
C GLN A 172 3.12 22.98 6.43
N LEU A 173 3.38 21.90 7.18
CA LEU A 173 4.42 20.93 6.84
C LEU A 173 4.20 20.31 5.46
N SER A 174 2.96 19.94 5.14
CA SER A 174 2.64 19.35 3.85
C SER A 174 2.89 20.33 2.70
N MET A 175 2.53 21.60 2.86
CA MET A 175 2.78 22.65 1.87
C MET A 175 4.27 22.97 1.73
N ASP A 176 5.01 23.03 2.84
CA ASP A 176 6.46 23.25 2.82
C ASP A 176 7.20 22.13 2.09
N ILE A 177 6.82 20.89 2.32
CA ILE A 177 7.40 19.73 1.64
C ILE A 177 7.05 19.74 0.15
N LEU A 178 5.82 20.05 -0.22
CA LEU A 178 5.40 20.13 -1.62
C LEU A 178 6.22 21.19 -2.38
N LYS A 179 6.49 22.35 -1.76
CA LYS A 179 7.29 23.44 -2.36
C LYS A 179 8.79 23.15 -2.41
N ALA A 180 9.30 22.37 -1.47
CA ALA A 180 10.74 22.10 -1.29
C ALA A 180 11.17 20.67 -1.66
N TRP A 181 10.34 19.90 -2.34
CA TRP A 181 10.52 18.47 -2.59
C TRP A 181 11.87 18.07 -3.21
N ASN A 182 12.38 18.88 -4.14
CA ASN A 182 13.56 18.54 -4.93
C ASN A 182 14.88 18.58 -4.15
N ARG A 183 14.85 18.97 -2.88
CA ARG A 183 16.07 19.14 -2.09
C ARG A 183 16.46 17.86 -1.34
N ASN A 184 15.51 17.20 -0.68
CA ASN A 184 15.83 16.14 0.30
C ASN A 184 14.86 14.94 0.31
N TYR A 185 13.68 15.02 -0.34
CA TYR A 185 12.66 13.99 -0.18
C TYR A 185 12.30 13.32 -1.50
N VAL A 186 12.09 11.99 -1.44
CA VAL A 186 11.53 11.22 -2.56
C VAL A 186 10.02 11.18 -2.38
N LEU A 187 9.30 11.91 -3.23
CA LEU A 187 7.85 11.89 -3.26
C LEU A 187 7.32 10.79 -4.19
N PRO A 188 6.10 10.27 -3.94
CA PRO A 188 5.47 9.33 -4.85
C PRO A 188 5.02 10.04 -6.14
N GLY A 189 4.94 9.28 -7.25
CA GLY A 189 4.48 9.81 -8.55
C GLY A 189 5.60 9.98 -9.56
N TYR A 190 5.22 10.40 -10.76
CA TYR A 190 6.11 10.67 -11.87
C TYR A 190 6.11 12.16 -12.18
N THR A 191 7.29 12.73 -12.39
CA THR A 191 7.43 14.13 -12.77
C THR A 191 7.73 14.21 -14.26
N ASN A 192 6.78 14.72 -15.03
CA ASN A 192 7.01 15.08 -16.44
C ASN A 192 7.34 16.56 -16.59
N GLU A 193 6.88 17.39 -15.64
CA GLU A 193 7.06 18.84 -15.64
C GLU A 193 7.57 19.29 -14.26
N LYS A 194 8.19 20.46 -14.24
CA LYS A 194 8.73 21.04 -13.00
C LYS A 194 7.60 21.24 -11.97
N ASP A 195 7.84 20.75 -10.75
CA ASP A 195 6.94 20.90 -9.61
C ASP A 195 5.54 20.27 -9.78
N THR A 196 5.42 19.34 -10.76
CA THR A 196 4.17 18.59 -11.02
C THR A 196 4.41 17.08 -10.81
N PHE A 197 3.69 16.48 -9.85
CA PHE A 197 3.76 15.05 -9.55
C PHE A 197 2.44 14.39 -9.92
N LEU A 198 2.47 13.50 -10.88
CA LEU A 198 1.31 12.75 -11.34
C LEU A 198 1.48 11.27 -11.00
N GLY A 199 0.44 10.70 -10.41
CA GLY A 199 0.34 9.27 -10.22
C GLY A 199 0.00 8.52 -11.51
N LEU A 200 -0.21 7.22 -11.40
CA LEU A 200 -0.66 6.39 -12.49
C LEU A 200 -2.16 6.58 -12.74
N ASN A 201 -2.58 6.47 -14.02
CA ASN A 201 -3.98 6.50 -14.41
C ASN A 201 -4.72 7.78 -13.98
N VAL A 202 -4.10 8.94 -14.22
CA VAL A 202 -4.73 10.24 -14.03
C VAL A 202 -5.39 10.67 -15.35
N VAL A 203 -6.70 10.90 -15.31
CA VAL A 203 -7.50 11.24 -16.50
C VAL A 203 -8.10 12.62 -16.33
N TYR A 204 -7.78 13.52 -17.23
CA TYR A 204 -8.34 14.88 -17.26
C TYR A 204 -8.51 15.37 -18.71
N PRO A 205 -9.57 16.16 -19.00
CA PRO A 205 -9.78 16.76 -20.32
C PRO A 205 -8.84 17.96 -20.56
N HIS A 206 -8.73 18.42 -21.79
CA HIS A 206 -7.93 19.60 -22.15
C HIS A 206 -8.40 20.90 -21.49
N SER A 207 -9.66 20.97 -21.06
CA SER A 207 -10.22 22.12 -20.34
C SER A 207 -9.90 22.12 -18.84
N CYS A 208 -9.15 21.13 -18.34
CA CYS A 208 -8.66 21.10 -16.98
C CYS A 208 -7.28 21.79 -16.93
N GLU A 209 -7.11 22.70 -15.99
CA GLU A 209 -5.87 23.43 -15.79
C GLU A 209 -5.15 22.92 -14.54
N LEU A 210 -3.86 22.63 -14.70
CA LEU A 210 -2.98 22.18 -13.61
C LEU A 210 -1.94 23.27 -13.33
N HIS A 211 -1.95 23.83 -12.12
CA HIS A 211 -1.07 24.91 -11.69
C HIS A 211 -0.07 24.42 -10.63
N PRO A 212 1.22 24.21 -10.97
CA PRO A 212 2.24 23.78 -10.02
C PRO A 212 2.50 24.80 -8.89
N PRO A 213 3.02 24.33 -7.73
CA PRO A 213 3.33 22.96 -7.38
C PRO A 213 2.10 22.14 -7.02
N ILE A 214 2.02 20.91 -7.55
CA ILE A 214 0.88 20.01 -7.33
C ILE A 214 1.36 18.55 -7.16
N MET A 215 0.63 17.81 -6.33
CA MET A 215 0.76 16.37 -6.19
C MET A 215 -0.59 15.71 -6.46
N ILE A 216 -0.65 14.82 -7.45
CA ILE A 216 -1.84 14.06 -7.79
C ILE A 216 -1.54 12.57 -7.66
N GLY A 217 -2.34 11.86 -6.87
CA GLY A 217 -2.21 10.42 -6.65
C GLY A 217 -2.70 9.58 -7.83
N ASN A 218 -2.75 8.26 -7.61
CA ASN A 218 -3.16 7.30 -8.63
C ASN A 218 -4.68 7.27 -8.82
N ASN A 219 -5.11 6.90 -10.05
CA ASN A 219 -6.52 6.68 -10.41
C ASN A 219 -7.41 7.91 -10.18
N CYS A 220 -6.92 9.11 -10.46
CA CYS A 220 -7.68 10.33 -10.31
C CYS A 220 -8.39 10.70 -11.62
N ARG A 221 -9.59 11.26 -11.48
CA ARG A 221 -10.39 11.73 -12.62
C ARG A 221 -10.87 13.14 -12.36
N PHE A 222 -10.56 14.04 -13.29
CA PHE A 222 -11.03 15.42 -13.26
C PHE A 222 -11.97 15.63 -14.45
N GLN A 223 -13.04 16.38 -14.20
CA GLN A 223 -14.01 16.71 -15.23
C GLN A 223 -13.65 18.04 -15.92
N ARG A 224 -14.57 18.56 -16.74
CA ARG A 224 -14.34 19.76 -17.51
C ARG A 224 -14.25 20.99 -16.60
N GLU A 225 -13.46 21.98 -17.03
CA GLU A 225 -13.37 23.28 -16.35
C GLU A 225 -13.00 23.17 -14.87
N THR A 226 -12.11 22.23 -14.55
CA THR A 226 -11.53 22.09 -13.21
C THR A 226 -10.17 22.76 -13.15
N TRP A 227 -9.87 23.40 -12.01
CA TRP A 227 -8.58 24.01 -11.73
C TRP A 227 -7.95 23.37 -10.51
N ILE A 228 -6.75 22.82 -10.68
CA ILE A 228 -6.01 22.14 -9.62
C ILE A 228 -4.68 22.86 -9.40
N GLY A 229 -4.52 23.41 -8.21
CA GLY A 229 -3.33 24.16 -7.83
C GLY A 229 -3.53 25.68 -7.88
N PRO A 230 -2.54 26.45 -7.42
CA PRO A 230 -1.26 25.95 -6.91
C PRO A 230 -1.35 25.28 -5.52
N ASN A 231 -0.24 24.70 -5.08
CA ASN A 231 -0.08 24.10 -3.75
C ASN A 231 -1.17 23.10 -3.38
N SER A 232 -1.55 22.22 -4.30
CA SER A 232 -2.63 21.25 -4.05
C SER A 232 -2.12 19.81 -4.02
N ILE A 233 -2.60 19.07 -3.03
CA ILE A 233 -2.27 17.67 -2.81
C ILE A 233 -3.53 16.84 -2.97
N ILE A 234 -3.60 16.04 -4.03
CA ILE A 234 -4.72 15.16 -4.33
C ILE A 234 -4.30 13.72 -4.06
N GLY A 235 -5.06 13.02 -3.22
CA GLY A 235 -4.85 11.61 -2.87
C GLY A 235 -5.14 10.65 -4.02
N ASN A 236 -5.18 9.35 -3.71
CA ASN A 236 -5.51 8.31 -4.69
C ASN A 236 -7.02 8.12 -4.83
N ASN A 237 -7.47 7.70 -6.02
CA ASN A 237 -8.88 7.42 -6.33
C ASN A 237 -9.79 8.64 -6.07
N VAL A 238 -9.33 9.84 -6.41
CA VAL A 238 -10.09 11.08 -6.25
C VAL A 238 -10.79 11.42 -7.55
N ILE A 239 -12.05 11.83 -7.43
CA ILE A 239 -12.85 12.33 -8.53
C ILE A 239 -13.22 13.78 -8.21
N ILE A 240 -12.89 14.70 -9.12
CA ILE A 240 -13.27 16.12 -9.03
C ILE A 240 -14.18 16.44 -10.21
N ASP A 241 -15.38 16.92 -9.89
CA ASP A 241 -16.42 17.17 -10.87
C ASP A 241 -16.26 18.56 -11.53
N GLU A 242 -17.13 18.88 -12.48
CA GLU A 242 -17.06 20.04 -13.36
C GLU A 242 -17.01 21.37 -12.60
N ASN A 243 -16.31 22.37 -13.18
CA ASN A 243 -16.27 23.75 -12.70
C ASN A 243 -15.82 23.88 -11.22
N THR A 244 -14.90 23.01 -10.78
CA THR A 244 -14.42 22.97 -9.39
C THR A 244 -12.97 23.39 -9.32
N CYS A 245 -12.67 24.26 -8.36
CA CYS A 245 -11.34 24.80 -8.10
C CYS A 245 -10.77 24.22 -6.81
N VAL A 246 -9.50 23.80 -6.84
CA VAL A 246 -8.81 23.25 -5.66
C VAL A 246 -7.46 23.93 -5.53
N ASN A 247 -7.38 24.93 -4.66
CA ASN A 247 -6.16 25.73 -4.42
C ASN A 247 -5.71 25.54 -2.97
N ASP A 248 -4.39 25.56 -2.72
CA ASP A 248 -3.84 25.49 -1.36
C ASP A 248 -4.54 24.45 -0.48
N SER A 249 -4.90 23.30 -1.04
CA SER A 249 -5.81 22.34 -0.41
C SER A 249 -5.31 20.92 -0.49
N ILE A 250 -5.74 20.09 0.48
CA ILE A 250 -5.41 18.66 0.54
C ILE A 250 -6.69 17.86 0.42
N VAL A 251 -6.81 17.04 -0.63
CA VAL A 251 -7.91 16.11 -0.83
C VAL A 251 -7.41 14.70 -0.60
N TYR A 252 -7.95 14.03 0.41
CA TYR A 252 -7.53 12.68 0.79
C TYR A 252 -8.03 11.61 -0.18
N ASP A 253 -7.46 10.40 -0.04
CA ASP A 253 -7.81 9.24 -0.85
C ASP A 253 -9.30 8.92 -0.84
N ASN A 254 -9.78 8.33 -1.94
CA ASN A 254 -11.15 7.87 -2.11
C ASN A 254 -12.18 8.97 -1.87
N THR A 255 -11.94 10.16 -2.38
CA THR A 255 -12.81 11.32 -2.20
C THR A 255 -13.44 11.73 -3.52
N TYR A 256 -14.74 11.97 -3.51
CA TYR A 256 -15.47 12.66 -4.55
C TYR A 256 -15.70 14.11 -4.13
N VAL A 257 -15.31 15.03 -4.98
CA VAL A 257 -15.58 16.48 -4.85
C VAL A 257 -16.54 16.85 -5.97
N GLY A 258 -17.71 17.36 -5.59
CA GLY A 258 -18.80 17.72 -6.50
C GLY A 258 -18.46 18.93 -7.36
N ARG A 259 -19.43 19.31 -8.19
CA ARG A 259 -19.30 20.42 -9.12
C ARG A 259 -19.54 21.78 -8.47
N ASP A 260 -19.04 22.83 -9.12
CA ASP A 260 -19.24 24.24 -8.74
C ASP A 260 -18.72 24.54 -7.33
N LEU A 261 -17.63 23.89 -6.91
CA LEU A 261 -17.01 24.07 -5.59
C LEU A 261 -15.69 24.81 -5.70
N ASP A 262 -15.42 25.63 -4.69
CA ASP A 262 -14.14 26.31 -4.49
C ASP A 262 -13.52 25.85 -3.16
N LEU A 263 -12.44 25.08 -3.26
CA LEU A 263 -11.68 24.58 -2.13
C LEU A 263 -10.40 25.41 -1.99
N ASP A 264 -10.40 26.34 -1.07
CA ASP A 264 -9.25 27.18 -0.76
C ASP A 264 -8.83 26.99 0.71
N HIS A 265 -7.56 26.61 0.95
CA HIS A 265 -7.00 26.31 2.28
C HIS A 265 -7.83 25.27 3.06
N LYS A 266 -8.28 24.22 2.37
CA LYS A 266 -9.12 23.16 2.94
C LYS A 266 -8.40 21.81 2.94
N ILE A 267 -8.78 20.98 3.91
CA ILE A 267 -8.45 19.57 3.94
C ILE A 267 -9.75 18.78 3.85
N VAL A 268 -9.86 17.93 2.85
CA VAL A 268 -11.07 17.10 2.62
C VAL A 268 -10.77 15.66 2.99
N TYR A 269 -11.51 15.12 3.96
CA TYR A 269 -11.37 13.75 4.43
C TYR A 269 -12.72 13.10 4.70
N LYS A 270 -13.10 12.07 3.94
CA LYS A 270 -14.31 11.24 4.15
C LYS A 270 -15.60 12.04 4.36
N GLY A 271 -15.83 13.09 3.58
CA GLY A 271 -17.00 13.96 3.73
C GLY A 271 -16.86 15.04 4.81
N ASN A 272 -15.71 15.14 5.45
CA ASN A 272 -15.36 16.24 6.33
C ASN A 272 -14.57 17.29 5.57
N LEU A 273 -14.97 18.55 5.69
CA LEU A 273 -14.26 19.72 5.21
C LEU A 273 -13.62 20.42 6.40
N ILE A 274 -12.29 20.40 6.44
CA ILE A 274 -11.52 20.95 7.54
C ILE A 274 -10.84 22.23 7.05
N SER A 275 -11.04 23.34 7.77
CA SER A 275 -10.30 24.58 7.52
C SER A 275 -8.86 24.44 8.06
N ALA A 276 -7.88 24.55 7.16
CA ALA A 276 -6.48 24.41 7.54
C ALA A 276 -5.98 25.49 8.48
N GLN A 277 -6.60 26.66 8.46
CA GLN A 277 -6.21 27.83 9.28
C GLN A 277 -6.89 27.85 10.65
N SER A 278 -8.23 27.65 10.69
CA SER A 278 -9.00 27.70 11.93
C SER A 278 -9.10 26.36 12.67
N GLY A 279 -8.89 25.26 11.98
CA GLY A 279 -9.12 23.91 12.51
C GLY A 279 -10.59 23.52 12.61
N GLU A 280 -11.52 24.36 12.11
CA GLU A 280 -12.93 24.00 12.08
C GLU A 280 -13.17 22.82 11.15
N CYS A 281 -13.94 21.85 11.64
CA CYS A 281 -14.33 20.67 10.89
C CYS A 281 -15.84 20.70 10.62
N ILE A 282 -16.25 20.76 9.37
CA ILE A 282 -17.62 20.72 8.93
C ILE A 282 -17.90 19.38 8.28
N HIS A 283 -18.87 18.65 8.83
CA HIS A 283 -19.33 17.42 8.20
C HIS A 283 -20.38 17.72 7.13
N ILE A 284 -20.05 17.39 5.87
CA ILE A 284 -20.94 17.60 4.73
C ILE A 284 -21.86 16.39 4.61
N LEU A 285 -23.15 16.62 4.87
CA LEU A 285 -24.19 15.58 4.78
C LEU A 285 -24.58 15.28 3.32
N ASP A 286 -24.46 16.27 2.45
CA ASP A 286 -24.81 16.12 1.04
C ASP A 286 -23.68 15.41 0.28
N LYS A 287 -23.93 14.16 -0.08
CA LYS A 287 -22.97 13.32 -0.83
C LYS A 287 -22.70 13.83 -2.24
N VAL A 288 -23.50 14.74 -2.78
CA VAL A 288 -23.29 15.36 -4.08
C VAL A 288 -22.17 16.41 -4.01
N LEU A 289 -22.01 17.06 -2.86
CA LEU A 289 -20.95 18.05 -2.67
C LEU A 289 -19.61 17.40 -2.36
N VAL A 290 -19.55 16.63 -1.30
CA VAL A 290 -18.33 15.90 -0.91
C VAL A 290 -18.71 14.55 -0.32
N SER A 291 -18.13 13.49 -0.85
CA SER A 291 -18.38 12.15 -0.35
C SER A 291 -17.15 11.26 -0.45
N GLN A 292 -17.19 10.16 0.29
CA GLN A 292 -16.23 9.11 0.07
C GLN A 292 -16.63 8.33 -1.19
N VAL A 293 -15.68 8.14 -2.11
CA VAL A 293 -15.84 7.21 -3.22
C VAL A 293 -15.91 5.81 -2.60
N GLU A 294 -17.12 5.34 -2.38
CA GLU A 294 -17.34 3.96 -1.99
C GLU A 294 -16.92 3.10 -3.18
N LEU A 295 -15.72 2.56 -3.13
CA LEU A 295 -15.31 1.49 -4.04
C LEU A 295 -16.25 0.30 -3.76
N GLY A 296 -17.48 0.44 -4.24
CA GLY A 296 -18.50 -0.60 -4.35
C GLY A 296 -18.60 -1.61 -3.23
N ILE A 297 -18.58 -1.24 -1.94
CA ILE A 297 -18.63 -2.22 -0.84
C ILE A 297 -19.89 -3.09 -0.96
N VAL A 298 -21.02 -2.50 -1.28
CA VAL A 298 -22.29 -3.25 -1.46
C VAL A 298 -22.25 -4.06 -2.75
N THR A 299 -21.77 -3.47 -3.85
CA THR A 299 -21.57 -4.18 -5.12
C THR A 299 -20.49 -5.25 -5.00
N SER A 300 -19.46 -5.02 -4.21
CA SER A 300 -18.40 -5.98 -3.89
C SER A 300 -18.95 -7.16 -3.08
N TYR A 301 -19.81 -6.93 -2.10
CA TYR A 301 -20.41 -7.99 -1.30
C TYR A 301 -21.38 -8.85 -2.11
N LEU A 302 -22.25 -8.20 -2.89
CA LEU A 302 -23.18 -8.89 -3.78
C LEU A 302 -22.42 -9.67 -4.87
N ASN A 303 -21.42 -9.06 -5.49
CA ASN A 303 -20.56 -9.71 -6.47
C ASN A 303 -19.84 -10.92 -5.88
N ARG A 304 -19.34 -10.81 -4.65
CA ARG A 304 -18.69 -11.93 -3.93
C ARG A 304 -19.66 -13.07 -3.65
N LEU A 305 -20.89 -12.75 -3.26
CA LEU A 305 -21.93 -13.73 -3.00
C LEU A 305 -22.36 -14.44 -4.29
N VAL A 306 -22.57 -13.69 -5.36
CA VAL A 306 -22.88 -14.22 -6.69
C VAL A 306 -21.76 -15.14 -7.18
N GLN A 307 -20.51 -14.74 -7.07
CA GLN A 307 -19.37 -15.56 -7.46
C GLN A 307 -19.27 -16.86 -6.64
N ARG A 308 -19.60 -16.83 -5.34
CA ARG A 308 -19.66 -18.04 -4.50
C ARG A 308 -20.72 -19.03 -4.96
N VAL A 309 -21.91 -18.52 -5.29
CA VAL A 309 -22.99 -19.36 -5.80
C VAL A 309 -22.57 -20.02 -7.11
N PHE A 310 -22.00 -19.26 -8.04
CA PHE A 310 -21.47 -19.82 -9.30
C PHE A 310 -20.33 -20.83 -9.06
N ALA A 311 -19.44 -20.57 -8.11
CA ALA A 311 -18.38 -21.50 -7.73
C ALA A 311 -18.93 -22.80 -7.18
N LEU A 312 -19.98 -22.74 -6.33
CA LEU A 312 -20.68 -23.92 -5.83
C LEU A 312 -21.33 -24.73 -6.95
N CYS A 313 -22.01 -24.07 -7.88
CA CYS A 313 -22.62 -24.73 -9.04
C CYS A 313 -21.57 -25.44 -9.90
N LEU A 314 -20.48 -24.77 -10.24
CA LEU A 314 -19.37 -25.36 -11.02
C LEU A 314 -18.70 -26.53 -10.26
N PHE A 315 -18.49 -26.35 -8.96
CA PHE A 315 -17.93 -27.40 -8.11
C PHE A 315 -18.83 -28.65 -8.11
N ALA A 316 -20.15 -28.48 -7.92
CA ALA A 316 -21.11 -29.58 -7.95
C ALA A 316 -21.14 -30.31 -9.30
N ILE A 317 -21.14 -29.56 -10.40
CA ILE A 317 -21.11 -30.12 -11.76
C ILE A 317 -19.83 -30.92 -12.01
N GLN A 318 -18.69 -30.41 -11.52
CA GLN A 318 -17.37 -31.04 -11.73
C GLN A 318 -17.10 -32.21 -10.79
N THR A 319 -17.86 -32.38 -9.72
CA THR A 319 -17.63 -33.44 -8.71
C THR A 319 -17.70 -34.85 -9.34
N MET A 320 -18.71 -35.14 -10.16
CA MET A 320 -18.82 -36.44 -10.81
C MET A 320 -17.73 -36.72 -11.84
N PRO A 321 -17.39 -35.81 -12.79
CA PRO A 321 -16.25 -36.00 -13.68
C PRO A 321 -14.93 -36.10 -12.92
N TRP A 322 -14.76 -35.37 -11.82
CA TRP A 322 -13.55 -35.41 -11.01
C TRP A 322 -13.37 -36.76 -10.34
N LEU A 323 -14.42 -37.32 -9.72
CA LEU A 323 -14.41 -38.66 -9.10
C LEU A 323 -14.10 -39.76 -10.12
N LEU A 324 -14.70 -39.70 -11.30
CA LEU A 324 -14.59 -40.76 -12.31
C LEU A 324 -13.29 -40.68 -13.11
N LEU A 325 -12.79 -39.49 -13.40
CA LEU A 325 -11.65 -39.28 -14.31
C LEU A 325 -10.36 -38.90 -13.60
N TYR A 326 -10.39 -38.02 -12.61
CA TYR A 326 -9.20 -37.50 -11.98
C TYR A 326 -8.69 -38.38 -10.83
N LEU A 327 -9.57 -38.83 -9.96
CA LEU A 327 -9.20 -39.59 -8.74
C LEU A 327 -8.45 -40.90 -9.03
N PRO A 328 -8.82 -41.70 -10.03
CA PRO A 328 -8.07 -42.91 -10.35
C PRO A 328 -6.66 -42.63 -10.87
N PHE A 329 -6.42 -41.46 -11.50
CA PHE A 329 -5.15 -41.10 -12.13
C PHE A 329 -4.25 -40.22 -11.25
N SER A 330 -4.80 -39.54 -10.25
CA SER A 330 -4.02 -38.71 -9.32
C SER A 330 -3.08 -39.52 -8.44
N VAL A 331 -3.36 -40.81 -8.26
CA VAL A 331 -2.53 -41.74 -7.49
C VAL A 331 -1.21 -42.07 -8.20
N VAL A 332 -1.14 -41.92 -9.52
CA VAL A 332 -0.01 -42.31 -10.37
C VAL A 332 0.97 -41.16 -10.61
N SER A 333 0.56 -39.90 -10.52
CA SER A 333 1.40 -38.74 -10.74
C SER A 333 1.84 -38.11 -9.43
N LYS A 334 3.11 -38.30 -9.04
CA LYS A 334 3.76 -37.52 -7.99
C LYS A 334 3.96 -36.09 -8.52
N GLU A 335 2.99 -35.22 -8.24
CA GLU A 335 3.00 -33.83 -8.71
C GLU A 335 3.88 -32.95 -7.82
N LEU A 336 4.61 -32.03 -8.45
CA LEU A 336 5.36 -30.99 -7.79
C LEU A 336 4.37 -30.03 -7.11
N ARG A 337 4.44 -29.91 -5.79
CA ARG A 337 3.65 -28.94 -5.03
C ARG A 337 4.30 -27.55 -5.17
N THR A 338 3.62 -26.64 -5.81
CA THR A 338 4.05 -25.25 -5.91
C THR A 338 3.38 -24.39 -4.86
N GLU A 339 4.15 -23.49 -4.25
CA GLU A 339 3.61 -22.47 -3.34
C GLU A 339 3.05 -21.31 -4.15
N ARG A 340 1.80 -20.92 -3.88
CA ARG A 340 1.15 -19.80 -4.54
C ARG A 340 0.70 -18.75 -3.54
N LEU A 341 0.74 -17.50 -3.96
CA LEU A 341 0.31 -16.35 -3.17
C LEU A 341 -1.21 -16.20 -3.24
N LEU A 342 -1.87 -16.14 -2.09
CA LEU A 342 -3.34 -16.03 -2.00
C LEU A 342 -3.85 -14.64 -1.69
N SER A 343 -2.99 -13.76 -1.20
CA SER A 343 -3.42 -12.43 -0.79
C SER A 343 -2.28 -11.43 -0.89
N LYS A 344 -2.64 -10.15 -0.84
CA LYS A 344 -1.68 -9.05 -0.75
C LYS A 344 -0.75 -9.18 0.48
N ASN A 345 -1.23 -9.80 1.55
CA ASN A 345 -0.47 -10.07 2.78
C ASN A 345 0.56 -11.20 2.62
N MET A 346 0.83 -11.64 1.40
CA MET A 346 1.84 -12.66 1.09
C MET A 346 1.59 -14.04 1.73
N ASN A 347 0.36 -14.32 2.14
CA ASN A 347 -0.02 -15.66 2.58
C ASN A 347 0.19 -16.65 1.44
N THR A 348 0.93 -17.72 1.71
CA THR A 348 1.23 -18.75 0.73
C THR A 348 0.48 -20.03 1.03
N ARG A 349 0.02 -20.70 -0.01
CA ARG A 349 -0.59 -22.03 0.07
C ARG A 349 0.11 -22.96 -0.92
N ARG A 350 0.23 -24.22 -0.55
CA ARG A 350 0.75 -25.26 -1.44
C ARG A 350 -0.39 -25.89 -2.21
N TYR A 351 -0.24 -25.93 -3.52
CA TYR A 351 -1.16 -26.61 -4.44
C TYR A 351 -0.43 -27.69 -5.20
N THR A 352 -1.20 -28.70 -5.56
CA THR A 352 -0.76 -29.67 -6.55
C THR A 352 -0.77 -29.01 -7.92
N ASP A 353 0.34 -29.00 -8.61
CA ASP A 353 0.42 -28.45 -9.97
C ASP A 353 0.01 -29.51 -10.99
N SER A 354 -1.03 -29.25 -11.74
CA SER A 354 -1.55 -30.14 -12.77
C SER A 354 -0.71 -30.23 -14.04
N ARG A 355 0.46 -29.58 -14.10
CA ARG A 355 1.31 -29.52 -15.28
C ARG A 355 1.78 -30.89 -15.78
N LEU A 356 2.01 -31.85 -14.91
CA LEU A 356 2.39 -33.21 -15.30
C LEU A 356 1.28 -33.94 -16.03
N VAL A 357 0.05 -33.59 -15.77
CA VAL A 357 -1.14 -34.16 -16.40
C VAL A 357 -1.28 -33.68 -17.85
N ALA A 358 -0.78 -32.49 -18.18
CA ALA A 358 -0.84 -31.93 -19.55
C ALA A 358 -0.08 -32.71 -20.60
N LYS A 359 0.93 -33.49 -20.22
CA LYS A 359 1.73 -34.31 -21.15
C LYS A 359 0.99 -35.52 -21.70
N SER A 360 -0.05 -36.01 -21.01
CA SER A 360 -0.86 -37.14 -21.44
C SER A 360 -2.13 -36.69 -22.18
N TRP A 361 -2.68 -37.55 -23.03
CA TRP A 361 -3.96 -37.31 -23.70
C TRP A 361 -5.08 -37.12 -22.65
N TRP A 362 -5.09 -37.92 -21.62
CA TRP A 362 -6.03 -37.82 -20.49
C TRP A 362 -5.88 -36.50 -19.73
N GLY A 363 -4.67 -36.05 -19.52
CA GLY A 363 -4.41 -34.76 -18.86
C GLY A 363 -4.95 -33.59 -19.67
N ARG A 364 -4.78 -33.59 -20.95
CA ARG A 364 -5.37 -32.56 -21.84
C ARG A 364 -6.90 -32.57 -21.79
N LEU A 365 -7.53 -33.74 -21.69
CA LEU A 365 -8.97 -33.87 -21.52
C LEU A 365 -9.44 -33.28 -20.19
N MET A 366 -8.72 -33.55 -19.10
CA MET A 366 -9.03 -33.01 -17.77
C MET A 366 -8.93 -31.49 -17.74
N ILE A 367 -7.90 -30.90 -18.35
CA ILE A 367 -7.74 -29.46 -18.47
C ILE A 367 -8.86 -28.83 -19.27
N ARG A 368 -9.31 -29.47 -20.36
CA ARG A 368 -10.47 -29.00 -21.14
C ARG A 368 -11.75 -28.88 -20.30
N PHE A 369 -11.99 -29.81 -19.40
CA PHE A 369 -13.11 -29.75 -18.47
C PHE A 369 -12.82 -28.96 -17.18
N SER A 370 -11.66 -28.30 -17.10
CA SER A 370 -11.22 -27.51 -15.92
C SER A 370 -11.16 -28.32 -14.62
N LEU A 371 -10.98 -29.64 -14.69
CA LEU A 371 -10.86 -30.50 -13.52
C LEU A 371 -9.57 -30.24 -12.72
N ASP A 372 -8.56 -29.68 -13.35
CA ASP A 372 -7.35 -29.15 -12.73
C ASP A 372 -7.64 -28.02 -11.72
N LYS A 373 -8.77 -27.33 -11.86
CA LYS A 373 -9.18 -26.24 -10.99
C LYS A 373 -10.10 -26.69 -9.83
N TYR A 374 -10.41 -27.98 -9.71
CA TYR A 374 -11.38 -28.50 -8.74
C TYR A 374 -11.06 -28.11 -7.29
N ASP A 375 -9.80 -28.23 -6.86
CA ASP A 375 -9.36 -27.82 -5.52
C ASP A 375 -9.47 -26.30 -5.30
N LEU A 376 -9.19 -25.50 -6.33
CA LEU A 376 -9.37 -24.06 -6.28
C LEU A 376 -10.85 -23.66 -6.22
N LEU A 377 -11.72 -24.38 -6.95
CA LEU A 377 -13.16 -24.17 -6.90
C LEU A 377 -13.74 -24.50 -5.52
N PHE A 378 -13.27 -25.58 -4.89
CA PHE A 378 -13.63 -25.89 -3.51
C PHE A 378 -13.28 -24.73 -2.55
N ARG A 379 -12.09 -24.16 -2.69
CA ARG A 379 -11.67 -23.02 -1.87
C ARG A 379 -12.48 -21.74 -2.15
N ALA A 380 -12.80 -21.48 -3.41
CA ALA A 380 -13.65 -20.33 -3.76
C ALA A 380 -15.06 -20.48 -3.21
N ALA A 381 -15.61 -21.69 -3.24
CA ALA A 381 -16.97 -21.98 -2.78
C ALA A 381 -17.10 -21.97 -1.25
N PHE A 382 -16.22 -22.67 -0.54
CA PHE A 382 -16.38 -22.97 0.89
C PHE A 382 -15.51 -22.09 1.80
N SER A 383 -14.22 -21.91 1.51
CA SER A 383 -13.35 -21.14 2.39
C SER A 383 -13.44 -19.63 2.18
N GLY A 384 -13.85 -19.18 0.99
CA GLY A 384 -13.89 -17.78 0.64
C GLY A 384 -12.51 -17.13 0.53
N GLU A 385 -11.44 -17.93 0.50
CA GLU A 385 -10.06 -17.46 0.31
C GLU A 385 -9.82 -16.95 -1.13
N LEU A 386 -10.57 -17.51 -2.09
CA LEU A 386 -10.47 -17.17 -3.50
C LEU A 386 -11.80 -16.63 -4.03
N TYR A 387 -11.69 -15.79 -5.05
CA TYR A 387 -12.83 -15.45 -5.92
C TYR A 387 -12.97 -16.48 -7.04
N LEU A 388 -14.16 -16.62 -7.61
CA LEU A 388 -14.32 -17.44 -8.82
C LEU A 388 -13.57 -16.81 -9.99
N VAL A 389 -13.75 -15.51 -10.17
CA VAL A 389 -13.01 -14.70 -11.13
C VAL A 389 -12.27 -13.60 -10.39
N GLY A 390 -10.98 -13.44 -10.65
CA GLY A 390 -10.13 -12.50 -9.95
C GLY A 390 -8.76 -12.36 -10.59
N ASN A 391 -7.83 -11.82 -9.82
CA ASN A 391 -6.44 -11.73 -10.23
C ASN A 391 -5.81 -13.13 -10.34
N ARG A 392 -4.84 -13.27 -11.22
CA ARG A 392 -4.11 -14.53 -11.41
C ARG A 392 -3.38 -14.92 -10.12
N LEU A 393 -3.36 -16.20 -9.84
CA LEU A 393 -2.55 -16.79 -8.76
C LEU A 393 -1.08 -16.85 -9.18
N PHE A 394 -0.24 -16.09 -8.50
CA PHE A 394 1.20 -16.05 -8.77
C PHE A 394 1.97 -17.08 -7.94
N VAL A 395 3.02 -17.63 -8.53
CA VAL A 395 3.98 -18.49 -7.80
C VAL A 395 4.76 -17.62 -6.81
N ASN A 396 5.05 -18.15 -5.63
CA ASN A 396 5.81 -17.45 -4.59
C ASN A 396 7.26 -17.22 -5.04
N SER A 397 7.54 -16.04 -5.58
CA SER A 397 8.87 -15.58 -5.96
C SER A 397 9.06 -14.13 -5.54
N VAL A 398 10.31 -13.70 -5.41
CA VAL A 398 10.63 -12.29 -5.04
C VAL A 398 10.03 -11.31 -6.05
N LYS A 399 10.13 -11.63 -7.35
CA LYS A 399 9.57 -10.80 -8.44
C LYS A 399 8.06 -10.66 -8.31
N ASN A 400 7.35 -11.77 -8.09
CA ASN A 400 5.89 -11.77 -7.99
C ASN A 400 5.38 -11.11 -6.71
N ARG A 401 6.13 -11.21 -5.60
CA ARG A 401 5.80 -10.48 -4.36
C ARG A 401 5.86 -8.97 -4.57
N LYS A 402 6.88 -8.48 -5.28
CA LYS A 402 6.98 -7.06 -5.62
C LYS A 402 5.80 -6.63 -6.50
N LEU A 403 5.50 -7.39 -7.54
CA LEU A 403 4.38 -7.12 -8.45
C LEU A 403 3.03 -7.06 -7.71
N ILE A 404 2.77 -8.00 -6.80
CA ILE A 404 1.55 -8.00 -5.99
C ILE A 404 1.52 -6.80 -5.03
N GLY A 405 2.67 -6.41 -4.47
CA GLY A 405 2.79 -5.23 -3.62
C GLY A 405 2.46 -3.92 -4.33
N ASP A 406 2.79 -3.85 -5.62
CA ASP A 406 2.55 -2.67 -6.46
C ASP A 406 1.07 -2.57 -6.95
N LEU A 407 0.28 -3.66 -6.85
CA LEU A 407 -1.14 -3.64 -7.20
C LEU A 407 -1.96 -2.90 -6.13
N PRO A 408 -2.89 -2.02 -6.50
CA PRO A 408 -3.75 -1.31 -5.54
C PRO A 408 -4.63 -2.27 -4.73
N VAL A 409 -5.16 -3.30 -5.38
CA VAL A 409 -5.97 -4.36 -4.75
C VAL A 409 -5.59 -5.68 -5.41
N TYR A 410 -5.36 -6.72 -4.62
CA TYR A 410 -5.11 -8.07 -5.12
C TYR A 410 -6.16 -9.04 -4.60
N ASN A 411 -7.05 -9.44 -5.49
CA ASN A 411 -8.14 -10.38 -5.24
C ASN A 411 -7.92 -11.67 -6.03
N PRO A 412 -7.23 -12.66 -5.47
CA PRO A 412 -6.88 -13.88 -6.20
C PRO A 412 -8.12 -14.68 -6.60
N GLY A 413 -8.16 -15.12 -7.86
CA GLY A 413 -9.28 -15.86 -8.44
C GLY A 413 -8.87 -17.24 -8.99
N VAL A 414 -9.87 -18.10 -9.17
CA VAL A 414 -9.73 -19.39 -9.85
C VAL A 414 -9.47 -19.16 -11.34
N PHE A 415 -10.20 -18.22 -11.93
CA PHE A 415 -10.04 -17.76 -13.31
C PHE A 415 -9.62 -16.31 -13.34
N SER A 416 -8.79 -15.91 -14.31
CA SER A 416 -8.28 -14.55 -14.45
C SER A 416 -8.45 -14.00 -15.86
N LEU A 417 -8.38 -12.67 -15.99
CA LEU A 417 -8.43 -11.99 -17.29
C LEU A 417 -7.26 -12.42 -18.17
N SER A 418 -6.06 -12.48 -17.62
CA SER A 418 -4.85 -12.95 -18.35
C SER A 418 -5.00 -14.36 -18.90
N GLU A 419 -5.67 -15.27 -18.16
CA GLU A 419 -5.98 -16.62 -18.63
C GLU A 419 -7.01 -16.61 -19.78
N SER A 420 -8.01 -15.72 -19.74
CA SER A 420 -9.03 -15.62 -20.79
C SER A 420 -8.50 -15.13 -22.14
N VAL A 421 -7.43 -14.32 -22.12
CA VAL A 421 -6.79 -13.77 -23.34
C VAL A 421 -5.69 -14.69 -23.85
N ALA A 422 -5.37 -15.77 -23.13
CA ALA A 422 -4.29 -16.72 -23.46
C ALA A 422 -2.92 -16.02 -23.66
N SER A 423 -2.63 -15.00 -22.84
CA SER A 423 -1.35 -14.32 -22.88
C SER A 423 -0.26 -15.18 -22.22
N HIS A 424 0.82 -15.42 -22.94
CA HIS A 424 1.94 -16.22 -22.44
C HIS A 424 3.16 -15.36 -22.09
N ASN A 425 3.04 -14.04 -22.19
CA ASN A 425 4.14 -13.12 -21.94
C ASN A 425 4.05 -12.54 -20.52
N PRO A 426 5.00 -12.85 -19.60
CA PRO A 426 4.96 -12.39 -18.22
C PRO A 426 4.91 -10.86 -18.04
N GLY A 427 5.42 -10.10 -19.03
CA GLY A 427 5.35 -8.63 -19.02
C GLY A 427 3.96 -8.09 -19.33
N VAL A 428 3.17 -8.83 -20.10
CA VAL A 428 1.81 -8.47 -20.50
C VAL A 428 0.79 -8.90 -19.44
N ASP A 429 1.09 -9.96 -18.70
CA ASP A 429 0.23 -10.45 -17.62
C ASP A 429 -0.03 -9.39 -16.55
N SER A 430 0.98 -8.61 -16.18
CA SER A 430 0.82 -7.52 -15.20
C SER A 430 -0.13 -6.42 -15.68
N PHE A 431 -0.14 -6.13 -16.96
CA PHE A 431 -1.06 -5.16 -17.55
C PHE A 431 -2.51 -5.65 -17.46
N TYR A 432 -2.78 -6.92 -17.78
CA TYR A 432 -4.14 -7.48 -17.65
C TYR A 432 -4.62 -7.54 -16.21
N GLU A 433 -3.72 -7.74 -15.25
CA GLU A 433 -4.09 -7.71 -13.82
C GLU A 433 -4.49 -6.30 -13.38
N LEU A 434 -3.81 -5.25 -13.85
CA LEU A 434 -4.19 -3.86 -13.59
C LEU A 434 -5.49 -3.49 -14.30
N GLU A 435 -5.65 -3.89 -15.58
CA GLU A 435 -6.87 -3.66 -16.35
C GLU A 435 -8.09 -4.32 -15.69
N TYR A 436 -7.92 -5.52 -15.14
CA TYR A 436 -8.97 -6.20 -14.41
C TYR A 436 -9.41 -5.40 -13.17
N ILE A 437 -8.44 -4.91 -12.38
CA ILE A 437 -8.72 -4.16 -11.15
C ILE A 437 -9.49 -2.87 -11.47
N ASP A 438 -9.12 -2.17 -12.53
CA ASP A 438 -9.77 -0.92 -12.95
C ASP A 438 -11.22 -1.12 -13.43
N LYS A 439 -11.50 -2.26 -14.07
CA LYS A 439 -12.80 -2.53 -14.71
C LYS A 439 -13.66 -3.56 -13.98
N ILE A 440 -13.38 -3.88 -12.73
CA ILE A 440 -14.11 -4.91 -11.96
C ILE A 440 -15.61 -4.66 -12.02
N SER A 441 -16.35 -5.60 -12.61
CA SER A 441 -17.81 -5.60 -12.63
C SER A 441 -18.33 -7.03 -12.72
N THR A 442 -19.56 -7.26 -12.27
CA THR A 442 -20.20 -8.57 -12.36
C THR A 442 -20.28 -9.05 -13.80
N LEU A 443 -20.55 -8.16 -14.74
CA LEU A 443 -20.68 -8.46 -16.16
C LEU A 443 -19.33 -8.83 -16.77
N LEU A 444 -18.24 -8.15 -16.39
CA LEU A 444 -16.88 -8.51 -16.79
C LEU A 444 -16.49 -9.90 -16.26
N ASN A 445 -16.80 -10.19 -14.99
CA ASN A 445 -16.50 -11.49 -14.40
C ASN A 445 -17.22 -12.63 -15.14
N ILE A 446 -18.47 -12.43 -15.53
CA ILE A 446 -19.22 -13.41 -16.35
C ILE A 446 -18.56 -13.58 -17.71
N LYS A 447 -18.17 -12.50 -18.39
CA LYS A 447 -17.46 -12.56 -19.68
C LYS A 447 -16.15 -13.32 -19.58
N ILE A 448 -15.32 -13.04 -18.55
CA ILE A 448 -14.05 -13.73 -18.30
C ILE A 448 -14.31 -15.22 -18.08
N LEU A 449 -15.29 -15.57 -17.24
CA LEU A 449 -15.63 -16.96 -16.96
C LEU A 449 -16.02 -17.72 -18.24
N ILE A 450 -16.94 -17.15 -19.02
CA ILE A 450 -17.39 -17.76 -20.28
C ILE A 450 -16.21 -17.88 -21.28
N ALA A 451 -15.43 -16.82 -21.46
CA ALA A 451 -14.30 -16.82 -22.38
C ALA A 451 -13.24 -17.87 -21.99
N THR A 452 -12.94 -17.99 -20.70
CA THR A 452 -11.96 -18.96 -20.19
C THR A 452 -12.46 -20.39 -20.36
N LEU A 453 -13.71 -20.68 -19.98
CA LEU A 453 -14.29 -22.01 -20.14
C LEU A 453 -14.41 -22.39 -21.61
N TYR A 454 -14.82 -21.48 -22.49
CA TYR A 454 -14.89 -21.69 -23.93
C TYR A 454 -13.49 -21.95 -24.52
N GLY A 455 -12.51 -21.13 -24.15
CA GLY A 455 -11.12 -21.28 -24.59
C GLY A 455 -10.54 -22.65 -24.19
N ARG A 456 -10.80 -23.11 -22.96
CA ARG A 456 -10.36 -24.42 -22.48
C ARG A 456 -11.03 -25.58 -23.21
N LEU A 457 -12.35 -25.49 -23.45
CA LEU A 457 -13.10 -26.56 -24.11
C LEU A 457 -12.73 -26.71 -25.60
N PHE A 458 -12.64 -25.59 -26.34
CA PHE A 458 -12.57 -25.61 -27.79
C PHE A 458 -11.19 -25.29 -28.36
N LYS A 459 -10.42 -24.36 -27.75
CA LYS A 459 -9.13 -23.96 -28.25
C LYS A 459 -7.95 -24.74 -27.67
N GLY A 460 -8.17 -25.48 -26.56
CA GLY A 460 -7.10 -26.10 -25.78
C GLY A 460 -6.07 -25.02 -25.43
N LEU A 461 -6.24 -24.34 -24.28
CA LEU A 461 -5.25 -23.40 -23.80
C LEU A 461 -3.91 -24.13 -23.69
N ASP A 462 -2.96 -23.75 -24.54
CA ASP A 462 -1.62 -24.28 -24.50
C ASP A 462 -1.02 -23.94 -23.13
N THR A 463 -0.75 -24.97 -22.34
CA THR A 463 -0.20 -24.87 -20.99
C THR A 463 1.33 -24.75 -21.01
N ASP A 464 1.94 -24.63 -22.19
CA ASP A 464 3.39 -24.73 -22.39
C ASP A 464 4.19 -23.44 -22.14
N GLY A 465 3.59 -22.41 -21.59
CA GLY A 465 4.23 -21.11 -21.36
C GLY A 465 4.90 -20.92 -19.99
N HIS A 466 5.64 -21.92 -19.47
CA HIS A 466 6.51 -21.70 -18.31
C HIS A 466 7.78 -22.56 -18.40
N ASN A 467 8.81 -22.00 -18.96
CA ASN A 467 10.20 -22.23 -18.58
C ASN A 467 10.71 -21.09 -17.72
#